data_762b9655c89b1e0fd8aa6487ed49c08b
#
_entry.id   762b9655c89b1e0fd8aa6487ed49c08b
#
_cell.length_a   1.000
_cell.length_b   1.000
_cell.length_c   1.000
_cell.angle_alpha   90.00
_cell.angle_beta   90.00
_cell.angle_gamma   90.00
#
_symmetry.space_group_name_H-M   'P 1'
#
loop_
_entity.id
_entity.type
_entity.pdbx_description
1 polymer ?
#
loop_
_entity_poly.entity_id
_entity_poly.type
_entity_poly.pdbx_seq_one_letter_code
_entity_poly.pdbx_strand_id
1 'polypeptide(L)'
;MNNYEYYNPNPTAKFKKDGTPMKWHKGDCTVRAFCKAFNQTWTKTYEELCAVGLKTFDMPGYPKTSEAYALEKGMVKKSLPKYMTVSDFAKTHNGTYVCVLRQHLVCVKDNKYYDTGDWCGDWMMKTYYELV
;
A
#
# COMPACT_ATOMS: atom_id res chain seq x y z
N MET A 1 -0.17 12.11 -18.30
CA MET A 1 -1.01 12.42 -17.16
C MET A 1 -0.50 11.71 -15.92
N ASN A 2 -0.31 12.46 -14.81
CA ASN A 2 0.19 11.88 -13.56
C ASN A 2 -0.91 11.07 -12.89
N ASN A 3 -0.65 9.80 -12.63
CA ASN A 3 -1.58 8.92 -11.93
C ASN A 3 -1.16 8.67 -10.47
N TYR A 4 -0.34 9.54 -9.92
CA TYR A 4 0.03 9.53 -8.51
C TYR A 4 -0.88 10.46 -7.72
N GLU A 5 -1.23 10.02 -6.50
CA GLU A 5 -1.92 10.88 -5.55
C GLU A 5 -1.29 10.74 -4.17
N TYR A 6 -0.98 11.87 -3.54
CA TYR A 6 -0.45 11.88 -2.18
C TYR A 6 -1.48 11.31 -1.21
N TYR A 7 -1.03 10.42 -0.34
CA TYR A 7 -1.89 9.81 0.66
C TYR A 7 -1.07 9.46 1.90
N ASN A 8 -1.46 9.99 3.04
CA ASN A 8 -0.83 9.67 4.31
C ASN A 8 -1.89 9.68 5.42
N PRO A 9 -2.41 8.51 5.80
CA PRO A 9 -3.47 8.40 6.81
C PRO A 9 -2.93 8.44 8.24
N ASN A 10 -1.62 8.50 8.44
CA ASN A 10 -1.04 8.49 9.78
C ASN A 10 -1.47 9.76 10.53
N PRO A 11 -2.03 9.64 11.74
CA PRO A 11 -2.49 10.80 12.51
C PRO A 11 -1.40 11.83 12.82
N THR A 12 -0.13 11.45 12.71
CA THR A 12 1.01 12.36 12.97
C THR A 12 1.53 13.04 11.71
N ALA A 13 0.88 12.86 10.55
CA ALA A 13 1.28 13.53 9.32
C ALA A 13 1.21 15.05 9.50
N LYS A 14 2.22 15.75 8.98
CA LYS A 14 2.32 17.22 9.10
C LYS A 14 2.48 17.85 7.73
N PHE A 15 2.06 19.12 7.63
CA PHE A 15 2.14 19.90 6.42
C PHE A 15 2.87 21.21 6.69
N LYS A 16 3.52 21.75 5.66
CA LYS A 16 4.14 23.06 5.71
C LYS A 16 3.06 24.15 5.66
N LYS A 17 3.45 25.40 5.94
CA LYS A 17 2.50 26.55 5.92
C LYS A 17 1.81 26.71 4.56
N ASP A 18 2.50 26.35 3.46
CA ASP A 18 1.94 26.44 2.12
C ASP A 18 1.03 25.27 1.74
N GLY A 19 0.78 24.34 2.68
CA GLY A 19 -0.09 23.18 2.45
C GLY A 19 0.60 21.97 1.86
N THR A 20 1.89 22.05 1.52
CA THR A 20 2.63 20.90 1.02
C THR A 20 3.01 19.95 2.15
N PRO A 21 3.02 18.63 1.90
CA PRO A 21 3.37 17.66 2.96
C PRO A 21 4.83 17.77 3.36
N MET A 22 5.07 17.60 4.66
CA MET A 22 6.44 17.46 5.18
C MET A 22 6.97 16.08 4.83
N LYS A 23 8.30 15.98 4.72
CA LYS A 23 8.94 14.70 4.41
C LYS A 23 8.57 13.64 5.44
N TRP A 24 8.19 12.46 4.95
CA TRP A 24 7.75 11.35 5.79
C TRP A 24 8.88 10.37 6.05
N HIS A 25 9.05 9.98 7.31
CA HIS A 25 10.18 9.15 7.73
C HIS A 25 9.79 7.85 8.41
N LYS A 26 8.50 7.59 8.63
CA LYS A 26 8.05 6.38 9.30
C LYS A 26 7.91 5.23 8.31
N GLY A 27 8.32 4.03 8.73
CA GLY A 27 8.21 2.83 7.90
C GLY A 27 6.84 2.17 8.01
N ASP A 28 5.77 2.90 7.73
CA ASP A 28 4.41 2.42 7.86
C ASP A 28 3.72 2.16 6.51
N CYS A 29 4.50 1.86 5.47
CA CYS A 29 3.97 1.66 4.12
C CYS A 29 2.91 0.55 4.06
N THR A 30 3.09 -0.53 4.81
CA THR A 30 2.12 -1.62 4.86
C THR A 30 0.78 -1.12 5.40
N VAL A 31 0.79 -0.38 6.50
CA VAL A 31 -0.42 0.18 7.10
C VAL A 31 -1.10 1.12 6.10
N ARG A 32 -0.33 2.04 5.51
CA ARG A 32 -0.88 3.03 4.56
C ARG A 32 -1.53 2.35 3.35
N ALA A 33 -0.87 1.33 2.79
CA ALA A 33 -1.39 0.63 1.61
C ALA A 33 -2.74 -0.03 1.91
N PHE A 34 -2.85 -0.73 3.03
CA PHE A 34 -4.10 -1.40 3.40
C PHE A 34 -5.18 -0.43 3.88
N CYS A 35 -4.80 0.69 4.50
CA CYS A 35 -5.77 1.75 4.81
C CYS A 35 -6.51 2.19 3.56
N LYS A 36 -5.76 2.47 2.49
CA LYS A 36 -6.37 2.94 1.24
C LYS A 36 -7.17 1.82 0.58
N ALA A 37 -6.62 0.61 0.55
CA ALA A 37 -7.29 -0.51 -0.10
C ALA A 37 -8.65 -0.81 0.52
N PHE A 38 -8.74 -0.78 1.85
CA PHE A 38 -9.96 -1.16 2.57
C PHE A 38 -10.74 0.04 3.10
N ASN A 39 -10.28 1.25 2.82
CA ASN A 39 -10.92 2.48 3.29
C ASN A 39 -11.09 2.48 4.82
N GLN A 40 -10.01 2.23 5.51
CA GLN A 40 -9.96 2.15 6.97
C GLN A 40 -9.05 3.21 7.56
N THR A 41 -9.21 3.50 8.86
CA THR A 41 -8.30 4.38 9.59
C THR A 41 -6.95 3.69 9.79
N TRP A 42 -5.90 4.49 10.02
CA TRP A 42 -4.58 3.99 10.32
C TRP A 42 -4.62 3.09 11.57
N THR A 43 -5.29 3.55 12.63
CA THR A 43 -5.35 2.83 13.90
C THR A 43 -6.03 1.47 13.76
N LYS A 44 -7.18 1.44 13.09
CA LYS A 44 -7.89 0.17 12.86
C LYS A 44 -7.03 -0.82 12.08
N THR A 45 -6.40 -0.34 11.01
CA THR A 45 -5.56 -1.19 10.16
C THR A 45 -4.35 -1.71 10.94
N TYR A 46 -3.71 -0.85 11.72
CA TYR A 46 -2.57 -1.25 12.53
C TYR A 46 -2.95 -2.31 13.58
N GLU A 47 -4.07 -2.11 14.25
CA GLU A 47 -4.58 -3.08 15.23
C GLU A 47 -4.85 -4.44 14.59
N GLU A 48 -5.46 -4.44 13.40
CA GLU A 48 -5.74 -5.67 12.66
C GLU A 48 -4.45 -6.37 12.24
N LEU A 49 -3.46 -5.61 11.75
CA LEU A 49 -2.16 -6.16 11.40
C LEU A 49 -1.43 -6.74 12.61
N CYS A 50 -1.52 -6.08 13.76
CA CYS A 50 -0.95 -6.62 15.00
C CYS A 50 -1.62 -7.94 15.40
N ALA A 51 -2.93 -8.02 15.26
CA ALA A 51 -3.66 -9.26 15.56
C ALA A 51 -3.21 -10.42 14.66
N VAL A 52 -2.98 -10.14 13.37
CA VAL A 52 -2.44 -11.13 12.44
C VAL A 52 -0.99 -11.47 12.80
N GLY A 53 -0.20 -10.48 13.18
CA GLY A 53 1.18 -10.70 13.63
C GLY A 53 1.28 -11.64 14.81
N LEU A 54 0.33 -11.56 15.74
CA LEU A 54 0.26 -12.48 16.87
C LEU A 54 0.03 -13.94 16.42
N LYS A 55 -0.69 -14.14 15.32
CA LYS A 55 -0.94 -15.47 14.76
C LYS A 55 0.24 -16.01 13.97
N THR A 56 0.93 -15.13 13.25
CA THR A 56 2.04 -15.52 12.38
C THR A 56 3.39 -15.50 13.11
N PHE A 57 3.42 -14.96 14.34
CA PHE A 57 4.64 -14.72 15.11
C PHE A 57 5.64 -13.86 14.37
N ASP A 58 5.13 -12.79 13.71
CA ASP A 58 5.96 -11.89 12.93
C ASP A 58 5.48 -10.44 13.13
N MET A 59 6.29 -9.49 12.68
CA MET A 59 6.01 -8.07 12.85
C MET A 59 4.88 -7.62 11.91
N PRO A 60 4.07 -6.62 12.32
CA PRO A 60 2.92 -6.19 11.52
C PRO A 60 3.24 -5.75 10.10
N GLY A 61 4.42 -5.15 9.87
CA GLY A 61 4.81 -4.67 8.55
C GLY A 61 5.60 -5.66 7.71
N TYR A 62 5.85 -6.86 8.20
CA TYR A 62 6.70 -7.83 7.50
C TYR A 62 5.87 -8.67 6.51
N PRO A 63 6.53 -9.20 5.47
CA PRO A 63 5.82 -9.86 4.36
C PRO A 63 4.90 -11.00 4.79
N LYS A 64 5.30 -11.82 5.74
CA LYS A 64 4.48 -12.94 6.21
C LYS A 64 3.17 -12.45 6.81
N THR A 65 3.23 -11.39 7.60
CA THR A 65 2.04 -10.80 8.23
C THR A 65 1.19 -10.07 7.20
N SER A 66 1.80 -9.28 6.31
CA SER A 66 1.04 -8.53 5.30
C SER A 66 0.34 -9.47 4.32
N GLU A 67 0.97 -10.57 3.91
CA GLU A 67 0.31 -11.55 3.05
C GLU A 67 -0.87 -12.20 3.76
N ALA A 68 -0.67 -12.67 4.99
CA ALA A 68 -1.74 -13.28 5.77
C ALA A 68 -2.91 -12.30 5.96
N TYR A 69 -2.61 -11.04 6.24
CA TYR A 69 -3.63 -10.01 6.40
C TYR A 69 -4.42 -9.79 5.11
N ALA A 70 -3.73 -9.65 3.98
CA ALA A 70 -4.38 -9.47 2.69
C ALA A 70 -5.35 -10.61 2.38
N LEU A 71 -4.91 -11.85 2.57
CA LEU A 71 -5.75 -13.03 2.32
C LEU A 71 -6.92 -13.10 3.29
N GLU A 72 -6.70 -12.80 4.56
CA GLU A 72 -7.75 -12.80 5.58
C GLU A 72 -8.82 -11.76 5.28
N LYS A 73 -8.45 -10.63 4.67
CA LYS A 73 -9.37 -9.56 4.27
C LYS A 73 -10.06 -9.84 2.92
N GLY A 74 -9.82 -11.00 2.32
CA GLY A 74 -10.50 -11.41 1.10
C GLY A 74 -9.76 -11.07 -0.20
N MET A 75 -8.53 -10.60 -0.12
CA MET A 75 -7.74 -10.36 -1.33
C MET A 75 -7.21 -11.67 -1.90
N VAL A 76 -6.95 -11.66 -3.20
CA VAL A 76 -6.35 -12.78 -3.92
C VAL A 76 -4.94 -12.39 -4.36
N LYS A 77 -3.97 -13.23 -4.07
CA LYS A 77 -2.58 -13.01 -4.50
C LYS A 77 -2.44 -13.40 -5.97
N LYS A 78 -1.89 -12.49 -6.76
CA LYS A 78 -1.66 -12.69 -8.20
C LYS A 78 -0.26 -12.24 -8.59
N SER A 79 0.18 -12.71 -9.75
CA SER A 79 1.47 -12.34 -10.31
C SER A 79 1.31 -12.04 -11.80
N LEU A 80 1.96 -10.95 -12.25
CA LEU A 80 2.00 -10.61 -13.67
C LEU A 80 2.90 -11.59 -14.43
N PRO A 81 2.65 -11.79 -15.73
CA PRO A 81 3.56 -12.62 -16.55
C PRO A 81 4.93 -11.97 -16.72
N LYS A 82 5.00 -10.65 -16.71
CA LYS A 82 6.24 -9.87 -16.82
C LYS A 82 6.22 -8.71 -15.83
N TYR A 83 7.39 -8.24 -15.43
CA TYR A 83 7.50 -7.03 -14.61
C TYR A 83 6.95 -5.83 -15.37
N MET A 84 6.32 -4.91 -14.65
CA MET A 84 5.96 -3.59 -15.15
C MET A 84 6.11 -2.56 -14.04
N THR A 85 6.13 -1.29 -14.39
CA THR A 85 6.21 -0.24 -13.39
C THR A 85 4.86 -0.11 -12.65
N VAL A 86 4.91 0.41 -11.42
CA VAL A 86 3.69 0.71 -10.65
C VAL A 86 2.80 1.67 -11.44
N SER A 87 3.39 2.68 -12.06
CA SER A 87 2.65 3.66 -12.87
C SER A 87 1.90 2.99 -14.03
N ASP A 88 2.57 2.10 -14.76
CA ASP A 88 1.92 1.38 -15.86
C ASP A 88 0.85 0.42 -15.34
N PHE A 89 1.12 -0.26 -14.24
CA PHE A 89 0.12 -1.13 -13.62
C PHE A 89 -1.14 -0.34 -13.25
N ALA A 90 -0.96 0.83 -12.64
CA ALA A 90 -2.08 1.68 -12.25
C ALA A 90 -2.90 2.14 -13.47
N LYS A 91 -2.24 2.47 -14.58
CA LYS A 91 -2.94 2.89 -15.80
C LYS A 91 -3.79 1.78 -16.41
N THR A 92 -3.36 0.53 -16.27
CA THR A 92 -3.98 -0.61 -16.96
C THR A 92 -4.89 -1.45 -16.07
N HIS A 93 -4.97 -1.16 -14.78
CA HIS A 93 -5.75 -1.94 -13.83
C HIS A 93 -6.71 -1.04 -13.06
N ASN A 94 -7.99 -1.20 -13.35
CA ASN A 94 -9.06 -0.44 -12.70
C ASN A 94 -9.71 -1.31 -11.63
N GLY A 95 -9.37 -1.08 -10.40
CA GLY A 95 -9.87 -1.85 -9.25
C GLY A 95 -9.12 -1.45 -8.01
N THR A 96 -9.02 -2.35 -7.06
CA THR A 96 -8.31 -2.12 -5.80
C THR A 96 -7.24 -3.18 -5.63
N TYR A 97 -5.99 -2.74 -5.51
CA TYR A 97 -4.83 -3.61 -5.44
C TYR A 97 -3.85 -3.12 -4.40
N VAL A 98 -3.09 -4.05 -3.82
CA VAL A 98 -1.89 -3.72 -3.06
C VAL A 98 -0.71 -4.37 -3.78
N CYS A 99 0.19 -3.55 -4.30
CA CYS A 99 1.34 -4.01 -5.07
C CYS A 99 2.52 -4.25 -4.14
N VAL A 100 3.20 -5.39 -4.34
CA VAL A 100 4.36 -5.78 -3.53
C VAL A 100 5.61 -5.35 -4.27
N LEU A 101 6.36 -4.44 -3.66
CA LEU A 101 7.65 -3.97 -4.16
C LEU A 101 8.76 -4.46 -3.23
N ARG A 102 10.00 -4.18 -3.60
CA ARG A 102 11.13 -4.50 -2.74
C ARG A 102 11.07 -3.63 -1.48
N GLN A 103 10.80 -4.26 -0.33
CA GLN A 103 10.71 -3.59 0.97
C GLN A 103 9.69 -2.44 1.01
N HIS A 104 8.63 -2.54 0.17
CA HIS A 104 7.61 -1.50 0.12
C HIS A 104 6.30 -2.07 -0.42
N LEU A 105 5.18 -1.60 0.13
CA LEU A 105 3.84 -1.87 -0.38
C LEU A 105 3.19 -0.56 -0.80
N VAL A 106 2.43 -0.60 -1.90
CA VAL A 106 1.70 0.58 -2.37
C VAL A 106 0.31 0.16 -2.84
N CYS A 107 -0.69 0.97 -2.51
CA CYS A 107 -2.05 0.74 -2.98
C CYS A 107 -2.23 1.37 -4.36
N VAL A 108 -2.78 0.58 -5.28
CA VAL A 108 -3.29 1.06 -6.56
C VAL A 108 -4.81 0.91 -6.51
N LYS A 109 -5.51 2.02 -6.75
CA LYS A 109 -6.97 2.05 -6.68
C LYS A 109 -7.50 3.05 -7.69
N ASP A 110 -8.49 2.63 -8.46
CA ASP A 110 -9.14 3.49 -9.47
C ASP A 110 -8.12 4.16 -10.40
N ASN A 111 -7.18 3.38 -10.89
CA ASN A 111 -6.15 3.80 -11.84
C ASN A 111 -5.14 4.81 -11.30
N LYS A 112 -4.97 4.87 -9.97
CA LYS A 112 -3.98 5.73 -9.33
C LYS A 112 -3.17 4.95 -8.31
N TYR A 113 -1.92 5.35 -8.06
CA TYR A 113 -1.15 4.82 -6.96
C TYR A 113 -1.02 5.87 -5.86
N TYR A 114 -1.13 5.43 -4.62
CA TYR A 114 -1.26 6.28 -3.44
C TYR A 114 -0.07 6.07 -2.52
N ASP A 115 0.69 7.12 -2.28
CA ASP A 115 1.87 7.05 -1.42
C ASP A 115 2.20 8.43 -0.87
N THR A 116 3.25 8.51 -0.06
CA THR A 116 3.74 9.77 0.51
C THR A 116 4.69 10.51 -0.43
N GLY A 117 4.94 9.95 -1.59
CA GLY A 117 5.72 10.54 -2.67
C GLY A 117 5.53 9.71 -3.93
N ASP A 118 5.87 10.27 -5.08
CA ASP A 118 5.65 9.63 -6.39
C ASP A 118 6.78 8.69 -6.81
N TRP A 119 7.81 8.57 -6.00
CA TRP A 119 9.06 7.88 -6.33
C TRP A 119 8.91 6.42 -6.72
N CYS A 120 7.91 5.72 -6.15
CA CYS A 120 7.72 4.30 -6.47
C CYS A 120 7.02 4.07 -7.81
N GLY A 121 6.55 5.12 -8.48
CA GLY A 121 5.88 4.96 -9.76
C GLY A 121 6.73 4.31 -10.84
N ASP A 122 8.04 4.52 -10.80
CA ASP A 122 8.99 3.92 -11.75
C ASP A 122 9.56 2.59 -11.26
N TRP A 123 9.16 2.13 -10.08
CA TRP A 123 9.63 0.85 -9.55
C TRP A 123 8.92 -0.29 -10.24
N MET A 124 9.67 -1.36 -10.49
CA MET A 124 9.14 -2.57 -11.14
C MET A 124 8.40 -3.42 -10.12
N MET A 125 7.30 -4.01 -10.55
CA MET A 125 6.50 -4.90 -9.73
C MET A 125 6.06 -6.11 -10.54
N LYS A 126 5.69 -7.18 -9.85
CA LYS A 126 5.15 -8.39 -10.47
C LYS A 126 4.06 -9.03 -9.62
N THR A 127 4.25 -9.04 -8.30
CA THR A 127 3.31 -9.63 -7.35
C THR A 127 2.37 -8.58 -6.79
N TYR A 128 1.10 -8.91 -6.66
CA TYR A 128 0.11 -8.00 -6.08
C TYR A 128 -1.04 -8.79 -5.46
N TYR A 129 -1.79 -8.10 -4.61
CA TYR A 129 -3.03 -8.62 -4.04
C TYR A 129 -4.18 -7.83 -4.65
N GLU A 130 -5.21 -8.54 -5.09
CA GLU A 130 -6.39 -7.93 -5.70
C GLU A 130 -7.59 -8.11 -4.79
N LEU A 131 -8.31 -7.02 -4.54
CA LEU A 131 -9.58 -7.07 -3.84
C LEU A 131 -10.69 -7.38 -4.87
N VAL A 132 -11.25 -8.55 -4.71
CA VAL A 132 -12.30 -9.04 -5.63
C VAL A 132 -13.70 -8.89 -5.04
#